data_9567a3fb0fb3c7b0d78d602bb55aeabd
#
_entry.id   9567a3fb0fb3c7b0d78d602bb55aeabd
#
_cell.length_a   1.000
_cell.length_b   1.000
_cell.length_c   1.000
_cell.angle_alpha   90.00
_cell.angle_beta   90.00
_cell.angle_gamma   90.00
#
_symmetry.space_group_name_H-M   'P 1'
#
loop_
_entity.id
_entity.type
_entity.pdbx_description
1 polymer ?
#
loop_
_entity_poly.entity_id
_entity_poly.type
_entity_poly.pdbx_seq_one_letter_code
_entity_poly.pdbx_strand_id
1 'polypeptide(L)'
;MNNINLKVLLPVLLFLVCLSISYVFIMDVETPLPEIVSQPGEKDELVYFGVISRYSPRSIVSGYQPLMEYLSENTPYNFKLKLSRNYLETVDQLAMGRIDFASLGNYTYIQAHNKYGIRCIAMPINAEGSIENYDDIIVSTHSEIQSLKDLNGKSFAFASKQSFSSWMGIWMLKEAGVELSDLSRYENLSYHDLVAEKVLRGDFDAGMVKAVVAESFKASGIRVLARSPAIPSVPLVVASHVDSTRKRVVQNALLRLNELIAAGIVDTEGWDTEVANGFRPGHDSLYNF
;
A
#
# COMPACT_ATOMS: atom_id res chain seq x y z
N MET A 1 -57.20 22.66 30.21
CA MET A 1 -56.05 21.79 30.49
C MET A 1 -56.00 20.76 29.39
N ASN A 2 -55.01 20.90 28.49
CA ASN A 2 -54.89 19.98 27.33
C ASN A 2 -54.36 18.62 27.77
N ASN A 3 -55.14 17.57 27.60
CA ASN A 3 -54.74 16.22 27.80
C ASN A 3 -53.67 15.87 26.73
N ILE A 4 -52.41 15.89 27.10
CA ILE A 4 -51.32 15.40 26.24
C ILE A 4 -51.52 13.91 26.01
N ASN A 5 -51.69 13.52 24.75
CA ASN A 5 -51.99 12.15 24.34
C ASN A 5 -50.79 11.26 24.66
N LEU A 6 -50.93 10.39 25.67
CA LEU A 6 -49.88 9.50 26.18
C LEU A 6 -49.27 8.60 25.08
N LYS A 7 -50.06 8.30 24.02
CA LYS A 7 -49.62 7.51 22.86
C LYS A 7 -48.59 8.22 21.98
N VAL A 8 -48.49 9.57 22.07
CA VAL A 8 -47.51 10.37 21.36
C VAL A 8 -46.35 10.69 22.28
N LEU A 9 -46.57 10.88 23.56
CA LEU A 9 -45.53 11.23 24.54
C LEU A 9 -44.55 10.08 24.78
N LEU A 10 -45.01 8.83 24.83
CA LEU A 10 -44.16 7.67 25.09
C LEU A 10 -43.07 7.44 24.01
N PRO A 11 -43.38 7.42 22.69
CA PRO A 11 -42.37 7.25 21.68
C PRO A 11 -41.38 8.46 21.58
N VAL A 12 -41.81 9.68 21.86
CA VAL A 12 -40.96 10.84 21.92
C VAL A 12 -39.96 10.75 23.08
N LEU A 13 -40.42 10.31 24.25
CA LEU A 13 -39.58 10.07 25.41
C LEU A 13 -38.56 8.97 25.16
N LEU A 14 -38.98 7.87 24.54
CA LEU A 14 -38.10 6.77 24.15
C LEU A 14 -37.03 7.20 23.16
N PHE A 15 -37.38 8.03 22.17
CA PHE A 15 -36.44 8.61 21.19
C PHE A 15 -35.41 9.53 21.85
N LEU A 16 -35.84 10.37 22.80
CA LEU A 16 -34.92 11.24 23.54
C LEU A 16 -33.97 10.44 24.45
N VAL A 17 -34.43 9.35 25.06
CA VAL A 17 -33.58 8.44 25.85
C VAL A 17 -32.57 7.72 24.95
N CYS A 18 -32.98 7.22 23.78
CA CYS A 18 -32.03 6.63 22.81
C CYS A 18 -31.00 7.65 22.32
N LEU A 19 -31.42 8.89 22.05
CA LEU A 19 -30.52 9.97 21.66
C LEU A 19 -29.51 10.33 22.76
N SER A 20 -29.94 10.38 24.02
CA SER A 20 -29.05 10.65 25.15
C SER A 20 -28.05 9.51 25.41
N ILE A 21 -28.50 8.25 25.26
CA ILE A 21 -27.62 7.07 25.36
C ILE A 21 -26.58 7.09 24.22
N SER A 22 -27.03 7.35 22.98
CA SER A 22 -26.13 7.48 21.82
C SER A 22 -25.12 8.62 22.00
N TYR A 23 -25.54 9.75 22.57
CA TYR A 23 -24.66 10.89 22.87
C TYR A 23 -23.61 10.53 23.91
N VAL A 24 -23.98 9.84 25.01
CA VAL A 24 -23.03 9.37 26.01
C VAL A 24 -22.03 8.39 25.41
N PHE A 25 -22.49 7.44 24.55
CA PHE A 25 -21.57 6.52 23.86
C PHE A 25 -20.63 7.22 22.87
N ILE A 26 -21.06 8.30 22.21
CA ILE A 26 -20.22 9.08 21.29
C ILE A 26 -19.19 9.92 22.07
N MET A 27 -19.58 10.47 23.23
CA MET A 27 -18.68 11.26 24.09
C MET A 27 -17.68 10.39 24.86
N ASP A 28 -17.99 9.13 25.13
CA ASP A 28 -17.08 8.19 25.80
C ASP A 28 -15.95 7.70 24.87
N VAL A 29 -16.05 7.98 23.55
CA VAL A 29 -14.97 7.73 22.59
C VAL A 29 -13.85 8.78 22.68
N GLU A 30 -14.08 9.90 23.37
CA GLU A 30 -13.07 10.92 23.68
C GLU A 30 -12.34 10.69 25.03
N THR A 31 -12.34 9.47 25.57
CA THR A 31 -11.38 9.17 26.63
C THR A 31 -9.99 9.39 26.05
N PRO A 32 -9.16 10.29 26.62
CA PRO A 32 -7.77 10.41 26.20
C PRO A 32 -7.17 9.02 26.29
N LEU A 33 -6.55 8.58 25.18
CA LEU A 33 -5.78 7.35 25.18
C LEU A 33 -4.92 7.37 26.44
N PRO A 34 -4.88 6.28 27.24
CA PRO A 34 -4.06 6.28 28.46
C PRO A 34 -2.68 6.77 28.06
N GLU A 35 -2.19 7.77 28.80
CA GLU A 35 -0.84 8.27 28.65
C GLU A 35 0.06 7.04 28.81
N ILE A 36 0.67 6.61 27.70
CA ILE A 36 1.55 5.44 27.71
C ILE A 36 2.72 5.87 28.58
N VAL A 37 2.71 5.43 29.84
CA VAL A 37 3.86 5.58 30.73
C VAL A 37 4.99 4.79 30.06
N SER A 38 5.96 5.49 29.51
CA SER A 38 7.14 4.90 28.88
C SER A 38 7.81 3.94 29.85
N GLN A 39 7.95 2.69 29.45
CA GLN A 39 8.69 1.71 30.24
C GLN A 39 10.19 2.07 30.19
N PRO A 40 10.96 1.80 31.28
CA PRO A 40 12.41 2.06 31.28
C PRO A 40 13.07 1.23 30.17
N GLY A 41 13.52 1.91 29.10
CA GLY A 41 14.09 1.31 27.90
C GLY A 41 13.35 1.68 26.60
N GLU A 42 12.24 2.42 26.68
CA GLU A 42 11.52 2.92 25.49
C GLU A 42 12.38 3.99 24.79
N LYS A 43 12.52 3.81 23.47
CA LYS A 43 13.32 4.70 22.62
C LYS A 43 12.56 6.00 22.44
N ASP A 44 13.13 7.11 22.93
CA ASP A 44 12.45 8.42 22.97
C ASP A 44 12.23 9.05 21.58
N GLU A 45 12.97 8.62 20.57
CA GLU A 45 12.91 9.23 19.25
C GLU A 45 11.97 8.49 18.30
N LEU A 46 10.81 9.10 18.08
CA LEU A 46 9.77 8.57 17.19
C LEU A 46 10.09 8.87 15.73
N VAL A 47 10.02 7.83 14.89
CA VAL A 47 10.24 7.89 13.43
C VAL A 47 9.01 7.38 12.70
N TYR A 48 8.47 8.16 11.79
CA TYR A 48 7.31 7.75 11.01
C TYR A 48 7.71 7.13 9.67
N PHE A 49 7.14 5.96 9.38
CA PHE A 49 7.28 5.27 8.10
C PHE A 49 5.96 5.27 7.34
N GLY A 50 5.94 5.82 6.12
CA GLY A 50 4.78 5.84 5.25
C GLY A 50 4.79 4.72 4.23
N VAL A 51 3.60 4.28 3.83
CA VAL A 51 3.42 3.41 2.66
C VAL A 51 2.36 4.03 1.79
N ILE A 52 2.64 4.16 0.48
CA ILE A 52 1.58 4.60 -0.44
C ILE A 52 0.42 3.62 -0.41
N SER A 53 -0.79 4.12 -0.60
CA SER A 53 -2.05 3.33 -0.55
C SER A 53 -2.21 2.39 -1.76
N ARG A 54 -1.20 1.51 -2.00
CA ARG A 54 -1.23 0.53 -3.10
C ARG A 54 -2.10 -0.68 -2.79
N TYR A 55 -2.27 -0.97 -1.51
CA TYR A 55 -3.13 -2.03 -0.95
C TYR A 55 -4.15 -1.42 0.01
N SER A 56 -5.11 -2.23 0.45
CA SER A 56 -6.05 -1.82 1.48
C SER A 56 -5.32 -1.43 2.78
N PRO A 57 -5.85 -0.51 3.59
CA PRO A 57 -5.23 -0.13 4.85
C PRO A 57 -4.91 -1.32 5.76
N ARG A 58 -5.81 -2.32 5.79
CA ARG A 58 -5.60 -3.55 6.56
C ARG A 58 -4.39 -4.34 6.07
N SER A 59 -4.26 -4.53 4.75
CA SER A 59 -3.13 -5.23 4.14
C SER A 59 -1.81 -4.51 4.41
N ILE A 60 -1.80 -3.16 4.33
CA ILE A 60 -0.61 -2.36 4.64
C ILE A 60 -0.21 -2.54 6.11
N VAL A 61 -1.16 -2.44 7.05
CA VAL A 61 -0.84 -2.59 8.47
C VAL A 61 -0.31 -3.99 8.75
N SER A 62 -1.01 -5.05 8.34
CA SER A 62 -0.57 -6.42 8.63
C SER A 62 0.78 -6.75 8.00
N GLY A 63 1.08 -6.25 6.79
CA GLY A 63 2.30 -6.58 6.08
C GLY A 63 3.51 -5.73 6.46
N TYR A 64 3.32 -4.46 6.87
CA TYR A 64 4.42 -3.55 7.18
C TYR A 64 4.68 -3.35 8.68
N GLN A 65 3.71 -3.67 9.54
CA GLN A 65 3.89 -3.56 10.99
C GLN A 65 5.09 -4.39 11.50
N PRO A 66 5.31 -5.65 11.03
CA PRO A 66 6.49 -6.41 11.45
C PRO A 66 7.83 -5.76 11.05
N LEU A 67 7.89 -5.08 9.89
CA LEU A 67 9.07 -4.30 9.51
C LEU A 67 9.30 -3.11 10.47
N MET A 68 8.23 -2.46 10.95
CA MET A 68 8.36 -1.38 11.95
C MET A 68 8.90 -1.90 13.28
N GLU A 69 8.44 -3.07 13.71
CA GLU A 69 8.93 -3.75 14.92
C GLU A 69 10.40 -4.12 14.77
N TYR A 70 10.77 -4.74 13.65
CA TYR A 70 12.16 -5.06 13.34
C TYR A 70 13.07 -3.81 13.36
N LEU A 71 12.67 -2.72 12.69
CA LEU A 71 13.43 -1.48 12.65
C LEU A 71 13.53 -0.84 14.05
N SER A 72 12.46 -0.92 14.84
CA SER A 72 12.49 -0.45 16.22
C SER A 72 13.43 -1.26 17.09
N GLU A 73 13.54 -2.56 16.91
CA GLU A 73 14.44 -3.42 17.68
C GLU A 73 15.91 -3.24 17.26
N ASN A 74 16.17 -3.01 15.98
CA ASN A 74 17.51 -3.00 15.40
C ASN A 74 18.10 -1.59 15.16
N THR A 75 17.42 -0.53 15.62
CA THR A 75 17.89 0.85 15.57
C THR A 75 17.63 1.56 16.91
N PRO A 76 18.23 2.72 17.18
CA PRO A 76 17.90 3.50 18.38
C PRO A 76 16.55 4.24 18.31
N TYR A 77 15.72 4.00 17.30
CA TYR A 77 14.47 4.72 17.03
C TYR A 77 13.25 3.85 17.29
N ASN A 78 12.11 4.50 17.58
CA ASN A 78 10.79 3.87 17.67
C ASN A 78 10.02 4.12 16.37
N PHE A 79 9.87 3.10 15.53
CA PHE A 79 9.19 3.22 14.24
C PHE A 79 7.68 3.04 14.37
N LYS A 80 6.93 3.94 13.76
CA LYS A 80 5.47 3.84 13.64
C LYS A 80 5.02 3.98 12.20
N LEU A 81 4.12 3.08 11.79
CA LEU A 81 3.50 3.13 10.49
C LEU A 81 2.51 4.30 10.43
N LYS A 82 2.56 5.07 9.33
CA LYS A 82 1.63 6.15 9.06
C LYS A 82 0.93 5.93 7.73
N LEU A 83 -0.38 5.71 7.81
CA LEU A 83 -1.21 5.48 6.63
C LEU A 83 -1.54 6.81 5.93
N SER A 84 -1.69 6.74 4.62
CA SER A 84 -2.14 7.84 3.76
C SER A 84 -3.38 7.42 2.97
N ARG A 85 -4.27 8.38 2.70
CA ARG A 85 -5.51 8.12 1.96
C ARG A 85 -5.28 7.81 0.49
N ASN A 86 -4.18 8.32 -0.08
CA ASN A 86 -3.81 8.14 -1.47
C ASN A 86 -2.30 8.29 -1.67
N TYR A 87 -1.81 7.99 -2.85
CA TYR A 87 -0.40 8.02 -3.23
C TYR A 87 0.26 9.38 -3.00
N LEU A 88 -0.42 10.46 -3.39
CA LEU A 88 0.15 11.83 -3.32
C LEU A 88 0.27 12.31 -1.88
N GLU A 89 -0.66 11.94 -1.02
CA GLU A 89 -0.60 12.31 0.40
C GLU A 89 0.65 11.77 1.10
N THR A 90 1.12 10.57 0.75
CA THR A 90 2.40 10.04 1.28
C THR A 90 3.57 10.92 0.86
N VAL A 91 3.60 11.34 -0.40
CA VAL A 91 4.65 12.25 -0.93
C VAL A 91 4.59 13.61 -0.23
N ASP A 92 3.39 14.18 -0.07
CA ASP A 92 3.21 15.46 0.62
C ASP A 92 3.65 15.37 2.09
N GLN A 93 3.35 14.28 2.77
CA GLN A 93 3.77 14.08 4.16
C GLN A 93 5.31 13.94 4.29
N LEU A 94 5.98 13.27 3.34
CA LEU A 94 7.46 13.24 3.26
C LEU A 94 8.01 14.64 3.02
N ALA A 95 7.46 15.38 2.07
CA ALA A 95 7.92 16.74 1.73
C ALA A 95 7.72 17.75 2.88
N MET A 96 6.66 17.55 3.69
CA MET A 96 6.35 18.38 4.86
C MET A 96 7.08 17.96 6.15
N GLY A 97 7.90 16.91 6.10
CA GLY A 97 8.60 16.38 7.27
C GLY A 97 7.68 15.70 8.31
N ARG A 98 6.51 15.23 7.88
CA ARG A 98 5.56 14.49 8.74
C ARG A 98 5.78 12.99 8.72
N ILE A 99 6.56 12.51 7.76
CA ILE A 99 7.05 11.15 7.57
C ILE A 99 8.53 11.25 7.26
N ASP A 100 9.34 10.38 7.85
CA ASP A 100 10.79 10.35 7.70
C ASP A 100 11.22 9.40 6.57
N PHE A 101 10.60 8.24 6.51
CA PHE A 101 10.86 7.17 5.54
C PHE A 101 9.55 6.69 4.92
N ALA A 102 9.62 6.15 3.70
CA ALA A 102 8.44 5.54 3.09
C ALA A 102 8.79 4.48 2.06
N SER A 103 7.80 3.61 1.77
CA SER A 103 7.77 2.79 0.55
C SER A 103 6.92 3.51 -0.49
N LEU A 104 7.54 3.91 -1.61
CA LEU A 104 6.87 4.60 -2.72
C LEU A 104 6.72 3.68 -3.94
N GLY A 105 5.80 4.01 -4.85
CA GLY A 105 5.79 3.42 -6.18
C GLY A 105 6.81 4.12 -7.09
N ASN A 106 7.24 3.45 -8.17
CA ASN A 106 8.28 3.96 -9.07
C ASN A 106 7.93 5.34 -9.64
N TYR A 107 6.71 5.50 -10.15
CA TYR A 107 6.26 6.79 -10.71
C TYR A 107 6.21 7.91 -9.66
N THR A 108 5.63 7.64 -8.49
CA THR A 108 5.55 8.64 -7.41
C THR A 108 6.93 8.98 -6.85
N TYR A 109 7.86 8.01 -6.84
CA TYR A 109 9.24 8.25 -6.43
C TYR A 109 9.96 9.22 -7.38
N ILE A 110 9.88 8.99 -8.70
CA ILE A 110 10.51 9.88 -9.70
C ILE A 110 10.04 11.33 -9.50
N GLN A 111 8.74 11.53 -9.34
CA GLN A 111 8.17 12.85 -9.08
C GLN A 111 8.67 13.46 -7.77
N ALA A 112 8.66 12.67 -6.69
CA ALA A 112 9.09 13.09 -5.37
C ALA A 112 10.59 13.39 -5.32
N HIS A 113 11.41 12.60 -5.98
CA HIS A 113 12.85 12.82 -6.13
C HIS A 113 13.16 14.15 -6.84
N ASN A 114 12.56 14.36 -8.02
CA ASN A 114 12.79 15.54 -8.83
C ASN A 114 12.30 16.83 -8.16
N LYS A 115 11.17 16.77 -7.44
CA LYS A 115 10.56 17.95 -6.85
C LYS A 115 11.07 18.27 -5.45
N TYR A 116 11.35 17.26 -4.63
CA TYR A 116 11.62 17.43 -3.20
C TYR A 116 12.97 16.88 -2.75
N GLY A 117 13.77 16.31 -3.65
CA GLY A 117 15.09 15.73 -3.31
C GLY A 117 15.01 14.47 -2.44
N ILE A 118 13.87 13.78 -2.44
CA ILE A 118 13.69 12.50 -1.74
C ILE A 118 14.61 11.46 -2.37
N ARG A 119 15.29 10.62 -1.57
CA ARG A 119 16.31 9.68 -2.02
C ARG A 119 15.93 8.24 -1.75
N CYS A 120 16.24 7.34 -2.69
CA CYS A 120 16.16 5.91 -2.50
C CYS A 120 17.30 5.43 -1.58
N ILE A 121 16.97 4.76 -0.48
CA ILE A 121 17.96 4.21 0.46
C ILE A 121 18.08 2.69 0.38
N ALA A 122 17.00 2.01 0.01
CA ALA A 122 16.99 0.56 -0.13
C ALA A 122 15.97 0.12 -1.19
N MET A 123 16.26 -0.99 -1.83
CA MET A 123 15.39 -1.64 -2.80
C MET A 123 15.07 -3.04 -2.30
N PRO A 124 13.79 -3.37 -2.05
CA PRO A 124 13.41 -4.73 -1.70
C PRO A 124 13.81 -5.72 -2.79
N ILE A 125 14.20 -6.92 -2.38
CA ILE A 125 14.42 -8.05 -3.29
C ILE A 125 13.21 -8.98 -3.29
N ASN A 126 12.96 -9.60 -4.43
CA ASN A 126 11.93 -10.63 -4.58
C ASN A 126 12.44 -11.99 -4.04
N ALA A 127 11.62 -13.04 -4.09
CA ALA A 127 11.96 -14.37 -3.62
C ALA A 127 13.16 -14.99 -4.35
N GLU A 128 13.44 -14.55 -5.58
CA GLU A 128 14.58 -14.96 -6.40
C GLU A 128 15.86 -14.17 -6.08
N GLY A 129 15.82 -13.22 -5.13
CA GLY A 129 16.96 -12.37 -4.73
C GLY A 129 17.25 -11.23 -5.72
N SER A 130 16.35 -10.95 -6.67
CA SER A 130 16.44 -9.88 -7.66
C SER A 130 15.71 -8.62 -7.18
N ILE A 131 16.13 -7.45 -7.70
CA ILE A 131 15.40 -6.18 -7.56
C ILE A 131 14.40 -5.96 -8.69
N GLU A 132 14.10 -6.98 -9.47
CA GLU A 132 13.11 -6.92 -10.53
C GLU A 132 11.72 -7.28 -10.01
N ASN A 133 10.74 -6.51 -10.43
CA ASN A 133 9.32 -6.76 -10.21
C ASN A 133 8.58 -6.79 -11.54
N TYR A 134 7.35 -7.26 -11.49
CA TYR A 134 6.48 -7.35 -12.65
C TYR A 134 5.08 -6.87 -12.29
N ASP A 135 4.37 -6.43 -13.31
CA ASP A 135 2.95 -6.16 -13.25
C ASP A 135 2.22 -7.12 -14.19
N ASP A 136 1.06 -7.60 -13.79
CA ASP A 136 0.31 -8.61 -14.52
C ASP A 136 -1.08 -8.10 -14.92
N ILE A 137 -1.46 -8.32 -16.18
CA ILE A 137 -2.86 -8.26 -16.61
C ILE A 137 -3.51 -9.59 -16.23
N ILE A 138 -4.57 -9.51 -15.44
CA ILE A 138 -5.27 -10.66 -14.88
C ILE A 138 -6.69 -10.77 -15.40
N VAL A 139 -7.17 -12.02 -15.46
CA VAL A 139 -8.56 -12.38 -15.74
C VAL A 139 -9.00 -13.50 -14.80
N SER A 140 -10.32 -13.75 -14.69
CA SER A 140 -10.82 -14.95 -14.00
C SER A 140 -10.35 -16.23 -14.72
N THR A 141 -10.12 -17.31 -13.97
CA THR A 141 -9.85 -18.64 -14.55
C THR A 141 -10.99 -19.16 -15.45
N HIS A 142 -12.22 -18.67 -15.24
CA HIS A 142 -13.39 -19.00 -16.03
C HIS A 142 -13.56 -18.11 -17.28
N SER A 143 -12.68 -17.12 -17.46
CA SER A 143 -12.75 -16.20 -18.60
C SER A 143 -12.32 -16.89 -19.91
N GLU A 144 -13.05 -16.64 -20.99
CA GLU A 144 -12.70 -17.07 -22.35
C GLU A 144 -11.61 -16.21 -23.00
N ILE A 145 -11.20 -15.10 -22.40
CA ILE A 145 -10.15 -14.19 -22.87
C ILE A 145 -8.80 -14.92 -22.81
N GLN A 146 -8.14 -15.09 -23.96
CA GLN A 146 -6.86 -15.82 -24.07
C GLN A 146 -5.69 -14.91 -24.46
N SER A 147 -5.95 -13.72 -24.98
CA SER A 147 -4.94 -12.77 -25.43
C SER A 147 -5.36 -11.33 -25.10
N LEU A 148 -4.40 -10.39 -25.14
CA LEU A 148 -4.70 -8.97 -24.94
C LEU A 148 -5.66 -8.43 -26.01
N LYS A 149 -5.65 -8.99 -27.23
CA LYS A 149 -6.56 -8.57 -28.30
C LYS A 149 -8.03 -8.89 -28.01
N ASP A 150 -8.29 -9.93 -27.21
CA ASP A 150 -9.65 -10.32 -26.82
C ASP A 150 -10.26 -9.33 -25.81
N LEU A 151 -9.47 -8.36 -25.32
CA LEU A 151 -9.93 -7.29 -24.44
C LEU A 151 -10.71 -6.19 -25.20
N ASN A 152 -10.70 -6.19 -26.52
CA ASN A 152 -11.56 -5.31 -27.31
C ASN A 152 -13.03 -5.53 -26.94
N GLY A 153 -13.75 -4.47 -26.61
CA GLY A 153 -15.14 -4.51 -26.12
C GLY A 153 -15.32 -5.01 -24.69
N LYS A 154 -14.25 -5.32 -23.96
CA LYS A 154 -14.29 -5.80 -22.55
C LYS A 154 -14.12 -4.66 -21.55
N SER A 155 -14.52 -4.91 -20.32
CA SER A 155 -14.31 -4.00 -19.21
C SER A 155 -12.94 -4.23 -18.54
N PHE A 156 -12.26 -3.14 -18.12
CA PHE A 156 -10.91 -3.20 -17.58
C PHE A 156 -10.75 -2.36 -16.30
N ALA A 157 -10.16 -2.95 -15.25
CA ALA A 157 -9.85 -2.27 -14.01
C ALA A 157 -8.34 -1.96 -13.91
N PHE A 158 -8.01 -0.70 -13.65
CA PHE A 158 -6.68 -0.25 -13.29
C PHE A 158 -6.62 0.02 -11.77
N ALA A 159 -5.43 -0.03 -11.20
CA ALA A 159 -5.20 0.53 -9.87
C ALA A 159 -5.20 2.08 -9.93
N SER A 160 -4.69 2.76 -8.89
CA SER A 160 -4.61 4.22 -8.86
C SER A 160 -3.99 4.80 -10.14
N LYS A 161 -4.48 5.95 -10.59
CA LYS A 161 -3.87 6.72 -11.70
C LYS A 161 -2.40 7.09 -11.44
N GLN A 162 -1.99 7.16 -10.18
CA GLN A 162 -0.60 7.40 -9.76
C GLN A 162 0.22 6.12 -9.67
N SER A 163 -0.37 4.95 -9.91
CA SER A 163 0.37 3.68 -9.97
C SER A 163 1.11 3.54 -11.30
N PHE A 164 2.37 3.14 -11.24
CA PHE A 164 3.13 2.77 -12.44
C PHE A 164 2.46 1.62 -13.21
N SER A 165 1.89 0.65 -12.50
CA SER A 165 1.16 -0.47 -13.11
C SER A 165 0.02 0.00 -14.02
N SER A 166 -0.68 1.08 -13.68
CA SER A 166 -1.76 1.61 -14.54
C SER A 166 -1.21 2.12 -15.87
N TRP A 167 -0.08 2.81 -15.85
CA TRP A 167 0.60 3.26 -17.08
C TRP A 167 1.13 2.07 -17.87
N MET A 168 1.74 1.10 -17.20
CA MET A 168 2.21 -0.14 -17.83
C MET A 168 1.06 -0.91 -18.50
N GLY A 169 -0.09 -1.02 -17.83
CA GLY A 169 -1.27 -1.68 -18.42
C GLY A 169 -1.78 -0.98 -19.68
N ILE A 170 -1.85 0.37 -19.66
CA ILE A 170 -2.23 1.15 -20.84
C ILE A 170 -1.24 0.91 -21.99
N TRP A 171 0.06 0.92 -21.70
CA TRP A 171 1.09 0.65 -22.68
C TRP A 171 0.98 -0.77 -23.26
N MET A 172 0.80 -1.80 -22.42
CA MET A 172 0.65 -3.19 -22.86
C MET A 172 -0.58 -3.40 -23.75
N LEU A 173 -1.71 -2.78 -23.40
CA LEU A 173 -2.92 -2.80 -24.24
C LEU A 173 -2.65 -2.19 -25.61
N LYS A 174 -2.02 -1.01 -25.63
CA LYS A 174 -1.69 -0.30 -26.87
C LYS A 174 -0.73 -1.09 -27.77
N GLU A 175 0.31 -1.71 -27.23
CA GLU A 175 1.22 -2.59 -27.97
C GLU A 175 0.49 -3.81 -28.59
N ALA A 176 -0.60 -4.27 -27.95
CA ALA A 176 -1.46 -5.32 -28.47
C ALA A 176 -2.51 -4.81 -29.49
N GLY A 177 -2.55 -3.51 -29.74
CA GLY A 177 -3.51 -2.88 -30.66
C GLY A 177 -4.88 -2.64 -30.03
N VAL A 178 -4.97 -2.51 -28.72
CA VAL A 178 -6.20 -2.20 -27.97
C VAL A 178 -6.03 -0.83 -27.31
N GLU A 179 -6.76 0.16 -27.80
CA GLU A 179 -6.81 1.50 -27.20
C GLU A 179 -7.85 1.53 -26.06
N LEU A 180 -7.73 2.51 -25.15
CA LEU A 180 -8.71 2.66 -24.05
C LEU A 180 -10.14 2.89 -24.58
N SER A 181 -10.29 3.50 -25.76
CA SER A 181 -11.56 3.69 -26.43
C SER A 181 -12.20 2.39 -26.95
N ASP A 182 -11.41 1.34 -27.12
CA ASP A 182 -11.88 0.02 -27.59
C ASP A 182 -12.43 -0.83 -26.44
N LEU A 183 -12.21 -0.39 -25.18
CA LEU A 183 -12.79 -1.04 -24.02
C LEU A 183 -14.25 -0.62 -23.83
N SER A 184 -15.13 -1.53 -23.41
CA SER A 184 -16.52 -1.21 -23.11
C SER A 184 -16.63 -0.21 -21.94
N ARG A 185 -15.73 -0.32 -20.97
CA ARG A 185 -15.48 0.63 -19.90
C ARG A 185 -14.14 0.38 -19.24
N TYR A 186 -13.57 1.39 -18.59
CA TYR A 186 -12.44 1.20 -17.69
C TYR A 186 -12.57 2.12 -16.47
N GLU A 187 -11.98 1.69 -15.36
CA GLU A 187 -11.98 2.47 -14.12
C GLU A 187 -10.62 2.37 -13.44
N ASN A 188 -10.23 3.44 -12.73
CA ASN A 188 -9.12 3.40 -11.79
C ASN A 188 -9.67 3.19 -10.37
N LEU A 189 -9.29 2.09 -9.76
CA LEU A 189 -9.65 1.71 -8.40
C LEU A 189 -8.57 2.14 -7.41
N SER A 190 -8.90 2.17 -6.11
CA SER A 190 -7.99 2.68 -5.09
C SER A 190 -6.76 1.79 -4.86
N TYR A 191 -6.93 0.45 -4.95
CA TYR A 191 -5.94 -0.53 -4.53
C TYR A 191 -5.81 -1.67 -5.53
N HIS A 192 -4.63 -2.33 -5.57
CA HIS A 192 -4.38 -3.49 -6.43
C HIS A 192 -5.19 -4.73 -6.00
N ASP A 193 -5.33 -4.96 -4.70
CA ASP A 193 -6.17 -6.03 -4.15
C ASP A 193 -7.65 -5.85 -4.54
N LEU A 194 -8.16 -4.62 -4.52
CA LEU A 194 -9.52 -4.32 -5.00
C LEU A 194 -9.69 -4.61 -6.50
N VAL A 195 -8.68 -4.35 -7.33
CA VAL A 195 -8.71 -4.72 -8.76
C VAL A 195 -8.87 -6.23 -8.90
N ALA A 196 -8.04 -7.01 -8.21
CA ALA A 196 -8.11 -8.47 -8.25
C ALA A 196 -9.47 -9.01 -7.76
N GLU A 197 -9.99 -8.46 -6.65
CA GLU A 197 -11.33 -8.82 -6.15
C GLU A 197 -12.43 -8.52 -7.16
N LYS A 198 -12.39 -7.37 -7.84
CA LYS A 198 -13.39 -6.97 -8.83
C LYS A 198 -13.38 -7.86 -10.07
N VAL A 199 -12.19 -8.27 -10.52
CA VAL A 199 -12.05 -9.24 -11.62
C VAL A 199 -12.53 -10.62 -11.16
N LEU A 200 -12.19 -11.05 -9.96
CA LEU A 200 -12.63 -12.35 -9.42
C LEU A 200 -14.16 -12.45 -9.32
N ARG A 201 -14.84 -11.36 -8.96
CA ARG A 201 -16.31 -11.29 -8.87
C ARG A 201 -17.01 -11.11 -10.22
N GLY A 202 -16.26 -10.87 -11.30
CA GLY A 202 -16.82 -10.58 -12.62
C GLY A 202 -17.36 -9.15 -12.78
N ASP A 203 -17.03 -8.23 -11.86
CA ASP A 203 -17.37 -6.81 -11.99
C ASP A 203 -16.59 -6.16 -13.14
N PHE A 204 -15.40 -6.69 -13.47
CA PHE A 204 -14.58 -6.39 -14.64
C PHE A 204 -14.11 -7.68 -15.29
N ASP A 205 -13.97 -7.67 -16.62
CA ASP A 205 -13.48 -8.80 -17.39
C ASP A 205 -11.97 -9.04 -17.18
N ALA A 206 -11.21 -7.96 -17.00
CA ALA A 206 -9.77 -7.98 -16.78
C ALA A 206 -9.30 -6.82 -15.90
N GLY A 207 -8.07 -6.89 -15.41
CA GLY A 207 -7.48 -5.79 -14.66
C GLY A 207 -5.96 -5.87 -14.61
N MET A 208 -5.33 -4.73 -14.25
CA MET A 208 -3.89 -4.60 -14.10
C MET A 208 -3.50 -4.51 -12.64
N VAL A 209 -2.65 -5.43 -12.18
CA VAL A 209 -2.16 -5.51 -10.79
C VAL A 209 -0.67 -5.77 -10.74
N LYS A 210 -0.07 -5.61 -9.57
CA LYS A 210 1.29 -6.11 -9.32
C LYS A 210 1.31 -7.65 -9.36
N ALA A 211 2.39 -8.24 -9.84
CA ALA A 211 2.51 -9.70 -9.94
C ALA A 211 2.32 -10.42 -8.59
N VAL A 212 2.78 -9.81 -7.49
CA VAL A 212 2.56 -10.35 -6.13
C VAL A 212 1.08 -10.44 -5.76
N VAL A 213 0.26 -9.50 -6.24
CA VAL A 213 -1.20 -9.54 -6.04
C VAL A 213 -1.82 -10.61 -6.92
N ALA A 214 -1.41 -10.72 -8.19
CA ALA A 214 -1.89 -11.78 -9.07
C ALA A 214 -1.63 -13.16 -8.46
N GLU A 215 -0.44 -13.40 -7.89
CA GLU A 215 -0.07 -14.66 -7.26
C GLU A 215 -0.92 -14.93 -6.00
N SER A 216 -1.16 -13.92 -5.15
CA SER A 216 -1.98 -14.09 -3.93
C SER A 216 -3.45 -14.46 -4.22
N PHE A 217 -3.98 -14.09 -5.39
CA PHE A 217 -5.35 -14.41 -5.81
C PHE A 217 -5.44 -15.66 -6.72
N LYS A 218 -4.32 -16.28 -7.09
CA LYS A 218 -4.29 -17.42 -7.99
C LYS A 218 -5.11 -18.61 -7.49
N ALA A 219 -4.96 -18.97 -6.22
CA ALA A 219 -5.75 -20.03 -5.60
C ALA A 219 -7.25 -19.70 -5.51
N SER A 220 -7.62 -18.42 -5.55
CA SER A 220 -9.01 -17.95 -5.52
C SER A 220 -9.69 -17.95 -6.88
N GLY A 221 -8.96 -18.17 -7.98
CA GLY A 221 -9.53 -18.25 -9.32
C GLY A 221 -9.14 -17.11 -10.27
N ILE A 222 -8.03 -16.45 -10.02
CA ILE A 222 -7.38 -15.50 -10.93
C ILE A 222 -6.28 -16.21 -11.72
N ARG A 223 -6.13 -15.85 -13.00
CA ARG A 223 -4.97 -16.23 -13.82
C ARG A 223 -4.36 -15.02 -14.50
N VAL A 224 -3.07 -15.09 -14.75
CA VAL A 224 -2.32 -14.10 -15.52
C VAL A 224 -2.62 -14.29 -17.01
N LEU A 225 -3.04 -13.22 -17.66
CA LEU A 225 -3.22 -13.16 -19.12
C LEU A 225 -1.92 -12.73 -19.80
N ALA A 226 -1.27 -11.70 -19.26
CA ALA A 226 0.00 -11.20 -19.77
C ALA A 226 0.82 -10.57 -18.63
N ARG A 227 2.14 -10.67 -18.75
CA ARG A 227 3.11 -10.08 -17.80
C ARG A 227 3.88 -8.95 -18.46
N SER A 228 4.14 -7.90 -17.71
CA SER A 228 4.96 -6.76 -18.13
C SER A 228 6.42 -7.15 -18.37
N PRO A 229 7.22 -6.34 -19.06
CA PRO A 229 8.67 -6.34 -18.89
C PRO A 229 9.05 -6.15 -17.42
N ALA A 230 10.29 -6.56 -17.06
CA ALA A 230 10.83 -6.33 -15.74
C ALA A 230 10.91 -4.82 -15.42
N ILE A 231 10.53 -4.46 -14.20
CA ILE A 231 10.60 -3.11 -13.65
C ILE A 231 11.40 -3.14 -12.34
N PRO A 232 12.10 -2.07 -11.96
CA PRO A 232 12.75 -2.02 -10.65
C PRO A 232 11.74 -2.20 -9.52
N SER A 233 12.18 -2.82 -8.44
CA SER A 233 11.37 -2.94 -7.22
C SER A 233 11.02 -1.56 -6.65
N VAL A 234 9.97 -1.51 -5.83
CA VAL A 234 9.51 -0.26 -5.21
C VAL A 234 10.58 0.31 -4.27
N PRO A 235 10.95 1.60 -4.39
CA PRO A 235 11.99 2.16 -3.55
C PRO A 235 11.51 2.38 -2.11
N LEU A 236 12.36 2.00 -1.13
CA LEU A 236 12.30 2.56 0.20
C LEU A 236 13.09 3.87 0.21
N VAL A 237 12.45 4.93 0.64
CA VAL A 237 12.97 6.30 0.50
C VAL A 237 13.12 7.00 1.83
N VAL A 238 13.96 8.04 1.84
CA VAL A 238 14.15 8.95 2.96
C VAL A 238 13.78 10.36 2.55
N ALA A 239 13.11 11.09 3.44
CA ALA A 239 12.80 12.49 3.27
C ALA A 239 14.06 13.37 3.35
N SER A 240 14.05 14.51 2.67
CA SER A 240 15.22 15.41 2.56
C SER A 240 15.62 16.07 3.89
N HIS A 241 14.72 16.13 4.87
CA HIS A 241 15.00 16.70 6.20
C HIS A 241 15.75 15.74 7.14
N VAL A 242 15.75 14.44 6.83
CA VAL A 242 16.40 13.42 7.67
C VAL A 242 17.92 13.52 7.53
N ASP A 243 18.60 13.63 8.65
CA ASP A 243 20.05 13.73 8.70
C ASP A 243 20.76 12.46 8.21
N SER A 244 22.03 12.63 7.81
CA SER A 244 22.82 11.54 7.22
C SER A 244 23.10 10.38 8.19
N THR A 245 23.14 10.63 9.49
CA THR A 245 23.39 9.60 10.51
C THR A 245 22.18 8.71 10.66
N ARG A 246 20.96 9.28 10.82
CA ARG A 246 19.71 8.54 10.88
C ARG A 246 19.48 7.75 9.61
N LYS A 247 19.65 8.38 8.43
CA LYS A 247 19.57 7.70 7.15
C LYS A 247 20.46 6.45 7.11
N ARG A 248 21.74 6.58 7.50
CA ARG A 248 22.72 5.49 7.46
C ARG A 248 22.36 4.37 8.45
N VAL A 249 21.92 4.71 9.67
CA VAL A 249 21.48 3.73 10.67
C VAL A 249 20.33 2.88 10.15
N VAL A 250 19.30 3.52 9.59
CA VAL A 250 18.11 2.82 9.04
C VAL A 250 18.48 1.99 7.81
N GLN A 251 19.30 2.54 6.90
CA GLN A 251 19.77 1.80 5.73
C GLN A 251 20.56 0.54 6.14
N ASN A 252 21.45 0.67 7.12
CA ASN A 252 22.23 -0.48 7.61
C ASN A 252 21.32 -1.55 8.24
N ALA A 253 20.31 -1.16 9.01
CA ALA A 253 19.34 -2.11 9.57
C ALA A 253 18.57 -2.83 8.47
N LEU A 254 18.09 -2.13 7.43
CA LEU A 254 17.42 -2.74 6.28
C LEU A 254 18.33 -3.76 5.56
N LEU A 255 19.60 -3.41 5.31
CA LEU A 255 20.54 -4.29 4.62
C LEU A 255 20.94 -5.51 5.47
N ARG A 256 21.06 -5.34 6.80
CA ARG A 256 21.36 -6.42 7.74
C ARG A 256 20.24 -7.47 7.80
N LEU A 257 19.00 -7.10 7.49
CA LEU A 257 17.88 -8.04 7.47
C LEU A 257 18.16 -9.27 6.60
N ASN A 258 18.88 -9.12 5.47
CA ASN A 258 19.26 -10.23 4.59
C ASN A 258 20.03 -11.33 5.34
N GLU A 259 21.00 -10.93 6.17
CA GLU A 259 21.82 -11.85 6.95
C GLU A 259 21.01 -12.56 8.04
N LEU A 260 20.09 -11.83 8.66
CA LEU A 260 19.24 -12.34 9.73
C LEU A 260 18.19 -13.33 9.20
N ILE A 261 17.61 -13.06 8.02
CA ILE A 261 16.73 -14.01 7.31
C ILE A 261 17.51 -15.27 6.93
N ALA A 262 18.69 -15.12 6.31
CA ALA A 262 19.52 -16.25 5.90
C ALA A 262 19.99 -17.13 7.07
N ALA A 263 20.16 -16.52 8.25
CA ALA A 263 20.52 -17.21 9.49
C ALA A 263 19.31 -17.83 10.23
N GLY A 264 18.08 -17.61 9.75
CA GLY A 264 16.86 -18.06 10.43
C GLY A 264 16.58 -17.33 11.76
N ILE A 265 17.17 -16.15 11.96
CA ILE A 265 17.00 -15.35 13.19
C ILE A 265 15.73 -14.49 13.10
N VAL A 266 15.41 -13.99 11.89
CA VAL A 266 14.19 -13.26 11.62
C VAL A 266 13.31 -14.08 10.70
N ASP A 267 12.12 -14.41 11.18
CA ASP A 267 11.05 -15.00 10.38
C ASP A 267 10.23 -13.88 9.75
N THR A 268 10.07 -13.93 8.44
CA THR A 268 9.30 -12.94 7.68
C THR A 268 7.96 -13.48 7.20
N GLU A 269 7.48 -14.60 7.75
CA GLU A 269 6.14 -15.11 7.49
C GLU A 269 5.10 -14.05 7.90
N GLY A 270 4.16 -13.77 7.00
CA GLY A 270 3.13 -12.74 7.21
C GLY A 270 3.57 -11.30 6.92
N TRP A 271 4.84 -11.04 6.61
CA TRP A 271 5.26 -9.74 6.12
C TRP A 271 4.70 -9.47 4.72
N ASP A 272 4.62 -8.20 4.34
CA ASP A 272 4.35 -7.84 2.95
C ASP A 272 5.43 -8.44 2.03
N THR A 273 5.00 -9.13 0.98
CA THR A 273 5.92 -9.86 0.07
C THR A 273 6.94 -8.95 -0.61
N GLU A 274 6.65 -7.64 -0.72
CA GLU A 274 7.59 -6.66 -1.26
C GLU A 274 8.74 -6.31 -0.29
N VAL A 275 8.66 -6.67 1.00
CA VAL A 275 9.70 -6.37 2.00
C VAL A 275 10.17 -7.60 2.77
N ALA A 276 9.58 -8.76 2.52
CA ALA A 276 9.83 -10.00 3.25
C ALA A 276 11.18 -10.67 2.94
N ASN A 277 11.79 -10.38 1.78
CA ASN A 277 12.97 -11.11 1.31
C ASN A 277 14.29 -10.34 1.55
N GLY A 278 14.23 -9.17 2.20
CA GLY A 278 15.38 -8.31 2.44
C GLY A 278 15.59 -7.24 1.37
N PHE A 279 16.78 -6.62 1.33
CA PHE A 279 17.02 -5.39 0.59
C PHE A 279 18.39 -5.34 -0.07
N ARG A 280 18.49 -4.60 -1.19
CA ARG A 280 19.72 -4.11 -1.79
C ARG A 280 19.89 -2.62 -1.49
N PRO A 281 21.13 -2.07 -1.55
CA PRO A 281 21.34 -0.63 -1.45
C PRO A 281 20.53 0.13 -2.51
N GLY A 282 19.97 1.28 -2.12
CA GLY A 282 19.20 2.11 -3.01
C GLY A 282 20.07 2.84 -4.06
N HIS A 283 19.59 2.88 -5.30
CA HIS A 283 20.23 3.60 -6.41
C HIS A 283 19.19 4.42 -7.17
N ASP A 284 19.26 5.75 -7.06
CA ASP A 284 18.33 6.67 -7.73
C ASP A 284 18.33 6.49 -9.27
N SER A 285 19.49 6.15 -9.85
CA SER A 285 19.66 6.00 -11.31
C SER A 285 18.83 4.88 -11.94
N LEU A 286 18.35 3.91 -11.16
CA LEU A 286 17.49 2.83 -11.67
C LEU A 286 16.06 3.29 -11.98
N TYR A 287 15.69 4.49 -11.53
CA TYR A 287 14.34 5.06 -11.71
C TYR A 287 14.33 6.21 -12.74
N ASN A 288 15.39 6.36 -13.53
CA ASN A 288 15.44 7.31 -14.63
C ASN A 288 14.86 6.65 -15.89
N PHE A 289 13.55 6.81 -16.10
CA PHE A 289 12.83 6.34 -17.29
C PHE A 289 12.58 7.48 -18.27
#